data_6963c9d1d7ddb843dd983ebad2d7e57e
#
_entry.id   6963c9d1d7ddb843dd983ebad2d7e57e
#
_cell.length_a   1.000
_cell.length_b   1.000
_cell.length_c   1.000
_cell.angle_alpha   90.00
_cell.angle_beta   90.00
_cell.angle_gamma   90.00
#
_symmetry.space_group_name_H-M   'P 1'
#
loop_
_entity.id
_entity.type
_entity.pdbx_description
1 polymer ?
#
loop_
_entity_poly.entity_id
_entity_poly.type
_entity_poly.pdbx_seq_one_letter_code
_entity_poly.pdbx_strand_id
1 'polypeptide(L)'
;ETVYEVDCKEVFMTVITFDDNLITGNKTIDEQHKELIDRIQQFVSACESEDARVKAIKMLDYLDEYTEFHFKEEEKLQKDVDYPGLEEHIKKHEEFRHTVKELYDYLDENEGPDEKFMEQVKINVIDWLFGHIKTFDRSVAEYINIYDNPERL
;
A
#
# COMPACT_ATOMS: atom_id res chain seq x y z
N GLU A 1 1.69 5.46 -38.06
CA GLU A 1 2.01 6.04 -36.74
C GLU A 1 2.27 4.93 -35.75
N THR A 2 3.51 4.84 -35.32
CA THR A 2 3.90 3.91 -34.26
C THR A 2 3.48 4.56 -32.95
N VAL A 3 2.32 4.16 -32.43
CA VAL A 3 1.98 4.47 -31.04
C VAL A 3 2.93 3.65 -30.20
N TYR A 4 3.85 4.32 -29.53
CA TYR A 4 4.62 3.66 -28.47
C TYR A 4 3.64 3.37 -27.34
N GLU A 5 3.14 2.14 -27.30
CA GLU A 5 2.51 1.64 -26.08
C GLU A 5 3.61 1.66 -25.01
N VAL A 6 3.52 2.67 -24.15
CA VAL A 6 4.31 2.66 -22.95
C VAL A 6 3.88 1.41 -22.19
N ASP A 7 4.79 0.45 -22.04
CA ASP A 7 4.51 -0.75 -21.27
C ASP A 7 4.19 -0.31 -19.84
N CYS A 8 2.92 -0.33 -19.48
CA CYS A 8 2.44 0.05 -18.15
C CYS A 8 3.21 -0.71 -17.06
N LYS A 9 3.65 -1.93 -17.35
CA LYS A 9 4.45 -2.77 -16.46
C LYS A 9 5.79 -2.11 -16.11
N GLU A 10 6.53 -1.61 -17.12
CA GLU A 10 7.82 -0.95 -16.86
C GLU A 10 7.65 0.31 -16.04
N VAL A 11 6.62 1.11 -16.31
CA VAL A 11 6.33 2.33 -15.55
C VAL A 11 5.96 1.99 -14.11
N PHE A 12 5.07 1.03 -13.88
CA PHE A 12 4.67 0.61 -12.55
C PHE A 12 5.82 -0.01 -11.76
N MET A 13 6.58 -0.92 -12.37
CA MET A 13 7.70 -1.60 -11.71
C MET A 13 8.87 -0.66 -11.40
N THR A 14 9.06 0.41 -12.18
CA THR A 14 10.09 1.42 -11.93
C THR A 14 9.76 2.28 -10.72
N VAL A 15 8.48 2.51 -10.43
CA VAL A 15 8.02 3.41 -9.34
C VAL A 15 7.75 2.64 -8.05
N ILE A 16 7.42 1.33 -8.15
CA ILE A 16 7.04 0.50 -6.99
C ILE A 16 8.28 -0.15 -6.38
N THR A 17 9.10 0.65 -5.73
CA THR A 17 10.28 0.16 -5.02
C THR A 17 10.38 0.80 -3.64
N PHE A 18 10.85 0.01 -2.67
CA PHE A 18 11.18 0.56 -1.36
C PHE A 18 12.56 1.23 -1.46
N ASP A 19 12.61 2.53 -1.25
CA ASP A 19 13.85 3.31 -1.28
C ASP A 19 14.00 4.13 0.02
N ASP A 20 15.10 4.89 0.12
CA ASP A 20 15.43 5.67 1.30
C ASP A 20 14.36 6.71 1.67
N ASN A 21 13.56 7.18 0.71
CA ASN A 21 12.48 8.13 0.96
C ASN A 21 11.31 7.50 1.75
N LEU A 22 11.23 6.17 1.79
CA LEU A 22 10.19 5.44 2.50
C LEU A 22 10.62 4.97 3.89
N ILE A 23 11.87 5.17 4.25
CA ILE A 23 12.37 4.81 5.58
C ILE A 23 11.73 5.73 6.63
N THR A 24 11.06 5.13 7.61
CA THR A 24 10.41 5.84 8.71
C THR A 24 11.31 5.97 9.94
N GLY A 25 12.28 5.07 10.06
CA GLY A 25 13.15 4.95 11.24
C GLY A 25 12.66 3.93 12.26
N ASN A 26 11.46 3.37 12.08
CA ASN A 26 10.97 2.24 12.87
C ASN A 26 11.18 0.95 12.08
N LYS A 27 12.01 0.06 12.62
CA LYS A 27 12.40 -1.17 11.93
C LYS A 27 11.21 -2.06 11.57
N THR A 28 10.30 -2.26 12.51
CA THR A 28 9.12 -3.11 12.31
C THR A 28 8.21 -2.54 11.21
N ILE A 29 7.92 -1.24 11.27
CA ILE A 29 7.11 -0.56 10.26
C ILE A 29 7.78 -0.64 8.90
N ASP A 30 9.08 -0.39 8.82
CA ASP A 30 9.83 -0.42 7.56
C ASP A 30 9.86 -1.82 6.93
N GLU A 31 10.04 -2.86 7.73
CA GLU A 31 9.99 -4.24 7.24
C GLU A 31 8.61 -4.60 6.70
N GLN A 32 7.55 -4.16 7.36
CA GLN A 32 6.19 -4.38 6.90
C GLN A 32 5.90 -3.60 5.61
N HIS A 33 6.42 -2.40 5.47
CA HIS A 33 6.29 -1.63 4.21
C HIS A 33 7.00 -2.31 3.04
N LYS A 34 8.16 -2.90 3.27
CA LYS A 34 8.88 -3.68 2.23
C LYS A 34 8.03 -4.85 1.74
N GLU A 35 7.40 -5.57 2.66
CA GLU A 35 6.52 -6.69 2.31
C GLU A 35 5.28 -6.21 1.56
N LEU A 36 4.66 -5.10 1.97
CA LEU A 36 3.52 -4.50 1.26
C LEU A 36 3.88 -4.16 -0.18
N ILE A 37 5.02 -3.53 -0.38
CA ILE A 37 5.50 -3.14 -1.72
C ILE A 37 5.75 -4.36 -2.58
N ASP A 38 6.35 -5.42 -2.03
CA ASP A 38 6.55 -6.67 -2.74
C ASP A 38 5.22 -7.28 -3.19
N ARG A 39 4.21 -7.29 -2.33
CA ARG A 39 2.88 -7.80 -2.66
C ARG A 39 2.16 -6.96 -3.71
N ILE A 40 2.34 -5.64 -3.69
CA ILE A 40 1.83 -4.75 -4.76
C ILE A 40 2.49 -5.08 -6.09
N GLN A 41 3.79 -5.30 -6.11
CA GLN A 41 4.52 -5.70 -7.32
C GLN A 41 3.97 -7.01 -7.89
N GLN A 42 3.73 -8.00 -7.04
CA GLN A 42 3.13 -9.27 -7.44
C GLN A 42 1.72 -9.08 -8.00
N PHE A 43 0.92 -8.23 -7.38
CA PHE A 43 -0.44 -7.91 -7.84
C PHE A 43 -0.42 -7.25 -9.22
N VAL A 44 0.42 -6.25 -9.42
CA VAL A 44 0.56 -5.57 -10.73
C VAL A 44 1.02 -6.55 -11.80
N SER A 45 2.00 -7.40 -11.49
CA SER A 45 2.47 -8.44 -12.42
C SER A 45 1.34 -9.42 -12.80
N ALA A 46 0.51 -9.81 -11.82
CA ALA A 46 -0.63 -10.68 -12.06
C ALA A 46 -1.66 -10.05 -13.00
N CYS A 47 -1.89 -8.75 -12.91
CA CYS A 47 -2.83 -8.03 -13.77
C CYS A 47 -2.42 -8.03 -15.25
N GLU A 48 -1.17 -8.30 -15.56
CA GLU A 48 -0.63 -8.34 -16.92
C GLU A 48 -0.45 -9.76 -17.48
N SER A 49 -0.80 -10.79 -16.72
CA SER A 49 -0.65 -12.18 -17.11
C SER A 49 -1.81 -12.66 -18.00
N GLU A 50 -1.64 -13.81 -18.65
CA GLU A 50 -2.67 -14.41 -19.52
C GLU A 50 -3.97 -14.71 -18.77
N ASP A 51 -3.89 -15.23 -17.55
CA ASP A 51 -5.05 -15.50 -16.69
C ASP A 51 -5.27 -14.35 -15.70
N ALA A 52 -5.22 -13.12 -16.21
CA ALA A 52 -5.13 -11.92 -15.40
C ALA A 52 -6.23 -11.81 -14.33
N ARG A 53 -7.49 -12.15 -14.68
CA ARG A 53 -8.60 -12.02 -13.71
C ARG A 53 -8.39 -12.92 -12.50
N VAL A 54 -8.11 -14.19 -12.71
CA VAL A 54 -7.92 -15.18 -11.63
C VAL A 54 -6.68 -14.83 -10.80
N LYS A 55 -5.57 -14.53 -11.47
CA LYS A 55 -4.33 -14.19 -10.80
C LYS A 55 -4.41 -12.87 -10.05
N ALA A 56 -5.10 -11.87 -10.61
CA ALA A 56 -5.32 -10.59 -9.95
C ALA A 56 -6.14 -10.75 -8.67
N ILE A 57 -7.21 -11.52 -8.69
CA ILE A 57 -8.03 -11.80 -7.50
C ILE A 57 -7.17 -12.48 -6.43
N LYS A 58 -6.39 -13.50 -6.81
CA LYS A 58 -5.53 -14.23 -5.88
C LYS A 58 -4.46 -13.33 -5.26
N MET A 59 -3.82 -12.48 -6.05
CA MET A 59 -2.79 -11.56 -5.55
C MET A 59 -3.41 -10.40 -4.75
N LEU A 60 -4.63 -10.00 -5.09
CA LEU A 60 -5.37 -9.02 -4.29
C LEU A 60 -5.73 -9.57 -2.92
N ASP A 61 -6.15 -10.84 -2.83
CA ASP A 61 -6.37 -11.52 -1.55
C ASP A 61 -5.09 -11.50 -0.69
N TYR A 62 -3.97 -11.80 -1.31
CA TYR A 62 -2.67 -11.85 -0.65
C TYR A 62 -2.24 -10.45 -0.15
N LEU A 63 -2.46 -9.42 -0.97
CA LEU A 63 -2.20 -8.03 -0.59
C LEU A 63 -3.14 -7.58 0.54
N ASP A 64 -4.42 -7.84 0.41
CA ASP A 64 -5.43 -7.45 1.40
C ASP A 64 -5.16 -8.07 2.77
N GLU A 65 -4.85 -9.35 2.82
CA GLU A 65 -4.53 -10.07 4.07
C GLU A 65 -3.37 -9.40 4.80
N TYR A 66 -2.30 -9.09 4.09
CA TYR A 66 -1.11 -8.47 4.71
C TYR A 66 -1.37 -7.02 5.09
N THR A 67 -2.11 -6.28 4.28
CA THR A 67 -2.47 -4.89 4.57
C THR A 67 -3.29 -4.81 5.86
N GLU A 68 -4.26 -5.69 6.05
CA GLU A 68 -5.03 -5.76 7.30
C GLU A 68 -4.15 -6.08 8.50
N PHE A 69 -3.23 -7.03 8.36
CA PHE A 69 -2.25 -7.34 9.39
C PHE A 69 -1.41 -6.11 9.76
N HIS A 70 -0.87 -5.44 8.75
CA HIS A 70 -0.03 -4.25 8.96
C HIS A 70 -0.81 -3.11 9.63
N PHE A 71 -2.03 -2.83 9.16
CA PHE A 71 -2.86 -1.76 9.73
C PHE A 71 -3.18 -2.03 11.19
N LYS A 72 -3.54 -3.26 11.54
CA LYS A 72 -3.83 -3.64 12.93
C LYS A 72 -2.60 -3.54 13.83
N GLU A 73 -1.45 -3.97 13.35
CA GLU A 73 -0.18 -3.86 14.09
C GLU A 73 0.20 -2.41 14.33
N GLU A 74 0.08 -1.56 13.31
CA GLU A 74 0.38 -0.13 13.42
C GLU A 74 -0.60 0.59 14.34
N GLU A 75 -1.90 0.32 14.23
CA GLU A 75 -2.92 0.87 15.11
C GLU A 75 -2.67 0.45 16.57
N LYS A 76 -2.23 -0.78 16.80
CA LYS A 76 -1.85 -1.27 18.13
C LYS A 76 -0.65 -0.52 18.68
N LEU A 77 0.40 -0.32 17.87
CA LEU A 77 1.57 0.46 18.28
C LEU A 77 1.17 1.89 18.68
N GLN A 78 0.25 2.50 17.94
CA GLN A 78 -0.26 3.84 18.24
C GLN A 78 -1.03 3.89 19.56
N LYS A 79 -1.85 2.88 19.82
CA LYS A 79 -2.59 2.76 21.10
C LYS A 79 -1.64 2.60 22.28
N ASP A 80 -0.61 1.78 22.11
CA ASP A 80 0.36 1.50 23.18
C ASP A 80 1.14 2.75 23.62
N VAL A 81 1.29 3.73 22.74
CA VAL A 81 2.02 4.99 23.04
C VAL A 81 1.08 6.20 23.17
N ASP A 82 -0.23 5.97 23.21
CA ASP A 82 -1.25 7.05 23.26
C ASP A 82 -1.05 8.09 22.15
N TYR A 83 -0.85 7.63 20.92
CA TYR A 83 -0.61 8.52 19.77
C TYR A 83 -1.84 9.40 19.50
N PRO A 84 -1.70 10.73 19.53
CA PRO A 84 -2.86 11.63 19.41
C PRO A 84 -3.52 11.64 18.03
N GLY A 85 -2.82 11.19 17.00
CA GLY A 85 -3.33 11.10 15.62
C GLY A 85 -3.99 9.79 15.26
N LEU A 86 -4.25 8.89 16.22
CA LEU A 86 -4.78 7.55 15.93
C LEU A 86 -6.10 7.58 15.15
N GLU A 87 -7.06 8.40 15.54
CA GLU A 87 -8.36 8.45 14.86
C GLU A 87 -8.24 8.87 13.39
N GLU A 88 -7.43 9.88 13.11
CA GLU A 88 -7.17 10.31 11.72
C GLU A 88 -6.44 9.23 10.93
N HIS A 89 -5.51 8.52 11.56
CA HIS A 89 -4.77 7.44 10.92
C HIS A 89 -5.69 6.26 10.58
N ILE A 90 -6.60 5.90 11.48
CA ILE A 90 -7.61 4.86 11.22
C ILE A 90 -8.49 5.24 10.03
N LYS A 91 -8.91 6.51 9.93
CA LYS A 91 -9.68 7.00 8.77
C LYS A 91 -8.91 6.81 7.45
N LYS A 92 -7.60 7.03 7.47
CA LYS A 92 -6.77 6.79 6.29
C LYS A 92 -6.70 5.31 5.94
N HIS A 93 -6.58 4.44 6.92
CA HIS A 93 -6.66 2.99 6.70
C HIS A 93 -8.01 2.57 6.11
N GLU A 94 -9.11 3.19 6.57
CA GLU A 94 -10.44 2.92 6.03
C GLU A 94 -10.58 3.33 4.56
N GLU A 95 -9.94 4.41 4.13
CA GLU A 95 -9.87 4.79 2.71
C GLU A 95 -9.28 3.67 1.86
N PHE A 96 -8.19 3.07 2.32
CA PHE A 96 -7.54 1.97 1.61
C PHE A 96 -8.41 0.70 1.60
N ARG A 97 -9.04 0.37 2.72
CA ARG A 97 -9.97 -0.76 2.82
C ARG A 97 -11.12 -0.62 1.84
N HIS A 98 -11.65 0.59 1.71
CA HIS A 98 -12.70 0.90 0.73
C HIS A 98 -12.21 0.72 -0.71
N THR A 99 -11.00 1.18 -1.01
CA THR A 99 -10.37 0.99 -2.31
C THR A 99 -10.26 -0.50 -2.67
N VAL A 100 -9.77 -1.33 -1.75
CA VAL A 100 -9.64 -2.78 -1.97
C VAL A 100 -10.99 -3.40 -2.29
N LYS A 101 -12.03 -3.02 -1.56
CA LYS A 101 -13.40 -3.48 -1.82
C LYS A 101 -13.86 -3.11 -3.23
N GLU A 102 -13.63 -1.87 -3.65
CA GLU A 102 -13.97 -1.42 -5.00
C GLU A 102 -13.22 -2.19 -6.08
N LEU A 103 -11.97 -2.54 -5.85
CA LEU A 103 -11.18 -3.34 -6.77
C LEU A 103 -11.75 -4.78 -6.92
N TYR A 104 -12.17 -5.39 -5.81
CA TYR A 104 -12.86 -6.68 -5.85
C TYR A 104 -14.16 -6.61 -6.63
N ASP A 105 -14.98 -5.60 -6.36
CA ASP A 105 -16.26 -5.40 -7.05
C ASP A 105 -16.04 -5.24 -8.56
N TYR A 106 -15.01 -4.48 -8.94
CA TYR A 106 -14.66 -4.29 -10.35
C TYR A 106 -14.28 -5.61 -11.04
N LEU A 107 -13.43 -6.42 -10.40
CA LEU A 107 -13.02 -7.72 -10.94
C LEU A 107 -14.17 -8.72 -11.00
N ASP A 108 -15.15 -8.58 -10.11
CA ASP A 108 -16.34 -9.42 -10.08
C ASP A 108 -17.31 -9.07 -11.22
N GLU A 109 -17.41 -7.79 -11.57
CA GLU A 109 -18.34 -7.28 -12.59
C GLU A 109 -17.73 -7.25 -14.01
N ASN A 110 -16.41 -7.38 -14.16
CA ASN A 110 -15.70 -7.26 -15.43
C ASN A 110 -14.89 -8.52 -15.73
N GLU A 111 -14.49 -8.68 -16.98
CA GLU A 111 -13.75 -9.87 -17.44
C GLU A 111 -12.31 -9.93 -16.90
N GLY A 112 -11.81 -8.82 -16.37
CA GLY A 112 -10.48 -8.76 -15.79
C GLY A 112 -9.98 -7.34 -15.62
N PRO A 113 -8.72 -7.19 -15.16
CA PRO A 113 -8.11 -5.89 -15.07
C PRO A 113 -7.89 -5.31 -16.46
N ASP A 114 -8.37 -4.11 -16.66
CA ASP A 114 -8.21 -3.33 -17.89
C ASP A 114 -7.45 -2.03 -17.58
N GLU A 115 -7.32 -1.16 -18.58
CA GLU A 115 -6.62 0.12 -18.43
C GLU A 115 -7.23 1.00 -17.33
N LYS A 116 -8.55 1.06 -17.25
CA LYS A 116 -9.26 1.81 -16.21
C LYS A 116 -8.99 1.25 -14.82
N PHE A 117 -8.99 -0.07 -14.68
CA PHE A 117 -8.64 -0.74 -13.43
C PHE A 117 -7.22 -0.39 -13.00
N MET A 118 -6.26 -0.47 -13.92
CA MET A 118 -4.85 -0.16 -13.64
C MET A 118 -4.64 1.30 -13.26
N GLU A 119 -5.41 2.21 -13.83
CA GLU A 119 -5.39 3.63 -13.42
C GLU A 119 -5.83 3.80 -11.97
N GLN A 120 -6.89 3.10 -11.55
CA GLN A 120 -7.34 3.10 -10.16
C GLN A 120 -6.29 2.49 -9.22
N VAL A 121 -5.64 1.42 -9.62
CA VAL A 121 -4.55 0.80 -8.85
C VAL A 121 -3.41 1.81 -8.65
N LYS A 122 -3.01 2.51 -9.71
CA LYS A 122 -1.95 3.52 -9.62
C LYS A 122 -2.30 4.62 -8.62
N ILE A 123 -3.47 5.21 -8.72
CA ILE A 123 -3.86 6.37 -7.91
C ILE A 123 -4.21 5.95 -6.47
N ASN A 124 -5.07 4.96 -6.32
CA ASN A 124 -5.69 4.64 -5.03
C ASN A 124 -4.95 3.56 -4.23
N VAL A 125 -4.00 2.86 -4.83
CA VAL A 125 -3.16 1.87 -4.14
C VAL A 125 -1.73 2.38 -4.04
N ILE A 126 -1.07 2.61 -5.17
CA ILE A 126 0.36 2.92 -5.21
C ILE A 126 0.65 4.33 -4.70
N ASP A 127 0.06 5.33 -5.33
CA ASP A 127 0.27 6.74 -4.93
C ASP A 127 -0.26 6.99 -3.51
N TRP A 128 -1.40 6.39 -3.18
CA TRP A 128 -1.96 6.48 -1.83
C TRP A 128 -0.99 5.91 -0.79
N LEU A 129 -0.47 4.70 -1.02
CA LEU A 129 0.42 4.05 -0.07
C LEU A 129 1.72 4.84 0.13
N PHE A 130 2.35 5.28 -0.96
CA PHE A 130 3.59 6.05 -0.87
C PHE A 130 3.38 7.37 -0.14
N GLY A 131 2.30 8.09 -0.43
CA GLY A 131 1.94 9.31 0.28
C GLY A 131 1.66 9.05 1.77
N HIS A 132 0.93 7.98 2.06
CA HIS A 132 0.60 7.57 3.43
C HIS A 132 1.86 7.23 4.25
N ILE A 133 2.79 6.47 3.68
CA ILE A 133 4.05 6.11 4.33
C ILE A 133 4.86 7.37 4.67
N LYS A 134 4.99 8.28 3.71
CA LYS A 134 5.80 9.50 3.85
C LYS A 134 5.23 10.51 4.85
N THR A 135 3.96 10.44 5.15
CA THR A 135 3.26 11.38 6.04
C THR A 135 2.80 10.71 7.32
N PHE A 136 1.76 9.90 7.26
CA PHE A 136 1.13 9.31 8.45
C PHE A 136 2.04 8.32 9.17
N ASP A 137 2.60 7.36 8.45
CA ASP A 137 3.44 6.32 9.06
C ASP A 137 4.76 6.88 9.59
N ARG A 138 5.34 7.83 8.86
CA ARG A 138 6.55 8.52 9.32
C ARG A 138 6.29 9.31 10.61
N SER A 139 5.16 9.99 10.70
CA SER A 139 4.78 10.73 11.91
C SER A 139 4.60 9.81 13.12
N VAL A 140 4.00 8.64 12.92
CA VAL A 140 3.88 7.61 13.96
C VAL A 140 5.25 7.13 14.41
N ALA A 141 6.14 6.81 13.47
CA ALA A 141 7.48 6.32 13.77
C ALA A 141 8.30 7.35 14.55
N GLU A 142 8.21 8.62 14.17
CA GLU A 142 8.86 9.72 14.89
C GLU A 142 8.32 9.86 16.31
N TYR A 143 7.00 9.78 16.49
CA TYR A 143 6.37 9.85 17.81
C TYR A 143 6.80 8.68 18.70
N ILE A 144 6.81 7.46 18.18
CA ILE A 144 7.25 6.27 18.92
C ILE A 144 8.72 6.41 19.34
N ASN A 145 9.56 6.93 18.46
CA ASN A 145 10.97 7.12 18.74
C ASN A 145 11.19 8.14 19.88
N ILE A 146 10.42 9.23 19.91
CA ILE A 146 10.46 10.21 21.00
C ILE A 146 9.91 9.61 22.29
N TYR A 147 8.83 8.86 22.23
CA TYR A 147 8.22 8.19 23.39
C TYR A 147 9.19 7.22 24.07
N ASP A 148 9.89 6.41 23.25
CA ASP A 148 10.87 5.44 23.75
C ASP A 148 12.19 6.08 24.18
N ASN A 149 12.49 7.30 23.72
CA ASN A 149 13.74 8.02 23.96
C ASN A 149 13.47 9.50 24.33
N PRO A 150 12.88 9.76 25.51
CA PRO A 150 12.48 11.14 25.87
C PRO A 150 13.62 12.13 25.94
N GLU A 151 14.86 11.68 26.06
CA GLU A 151 16.06 12.53 26.06
C GLU A 151 16.39 13.17 24.71
N ARG A 152 15.70 12.74 23.63
CA ARG A 152 15.86 13.30 22.27
C ARG A 152 15.00 14.53 22.00
N LEU A 153 14.20 14.95 22.96
CA LEU A 153 13.40 16.16 22.84
C LEU A 153 14.26 17.42 22.90
#